data_c34dfc715d620899eed908053a89e2fb
#
_entry.id   c34dfc715d620899eed908053a89e2fb
#
_cell.length_a   1.000
_cell.length_b   1.000
_cell.length_c   1.000
_cell.angle_alpha   90.00
_cell.angle_beta   90.00
_cell.angle_gamma   90.00
#
_symmetry.space_group_name_H-M   'P 1'
#
loop_
_entity.id
_entity.type
_entity.pdbx_description
1 polymer ?
#
loop_
_entity_poly.entity_id
_entity_poly.type
_entity_poly.pdbx_seq_one_letter_code
_entity_poly.pdbx_strand_id
1 'polypeptide(L)'
;MTNLKLTRRQAIGATACGTLLHGASGKESRLSFEGYIWQNLAARAKKPLADMIDELFATAPYAGFENIELNHGFFSAGLRDRVIGLTRKYKLRMPSVYVGGGMHEEAMAEKTIASALEIGGICKEFGCTAIVNNPDSKPQNALKSEQELALQATLLNRMGQTLGERGMQLRVHHHAAEMLENAREWRHILQHADPKYVYMCIDLEHAHRSGVDPGVLLRESGKRTSEIHVRNQKNGIPTEAFGEGDIDHVRIAAILRELNVNPLVVVELAYHADTEITRDFRESLRLSRIYAKKTFGV
;
A
#
# COMPACT_ATOMS: atom_id res chain seq x y z
N MET A 1 2.42 56.10 -65.94
CA MET A 1 0.94 56.32 -65.89
C MET A 1 0.28 55.10 -65.29
N THR A 2 -0.62 55.30 -64.41
CA THR A 2 -1.62 54.44 -63.78
C THR A 2 -1.17 53.66 -62.54
N ASN A 3 -1.57 54.27 -61.43
CA ASN A 3 -1.67 53.70 -60.07
C ASN A 3 -2.67 52.57 -60.03
N LEU A 4 -2.33 51.52 -59.29
CA LEU A 4 -3.33 50.60 -58.71
C LEU A 4 -3.15 50.46 -57.21
N LYS A 5 -4.17 50.88 -56.50
CA LYS A 5 -4.32 50.80 -55.03
C LYS A 5 -4.65 49.36 -54.64
N LEU A 6 -3.91 48.80 -53.68
CA LEU A 6 -4.24 47.56 -53.01
C LEU A 6 -5.13 47.82 -51.77
N THR A 7 -6.31 47.19 -51.77
CA THR A 7 -7.29 47.23 -50.72
C THR A 7 -6.93 46.33 -49.55
N ARG A 8 -7.13 46.83 -48.34
CA ARG A 8 -7.02 46.08 -47.07
C ARG A 8 -8.02 44.92 -47.03
N ARG A 9 -7.54 43.72 -46.88
CA ARG A 9 -8.32 42.57 -46.41
C ARG A 9 -8.23 42.49 -44.88
N GLN A 10 -9.38 42.54 -44.23
CA GLN A 10 -9.59 42.33 -42.80
C GLN A 10 -9.24 40.88 -42.45
N ALA A 11 -8.29 40.69 -41.57
CA ALA A 11 -8.03 39.41 -40.89
C ALA A 11 -8.98 39.33 -39.70
N ILE A 12 -9.92 38.38 -39.76
CA ILE A 12 -10.77 38.02 -38.63
C ILE A 12 -9.89 37.15 -37.71
N GLY A 13 -9.54 37.70 -36.55
CA GLY A 13 -8.85 36.95 -35.52
C GLY A 13 -9.83 35.99 -34.83
N ALA A 14 -9.64 34.70 -35.01
CA ALA A 14 -10.27 33.70 -34.17
C ALA A 14 -9.49 33.62 -32.85
N THR A 15 -10.12 34.20 -31.81
CA THR A 15 -9.63 34.05 -30.42
C THR A 15 -9.92 32.63 -29.97
N ALA A 16 -8.91 31.74 -30.07
CA ALA A 16 -8.95 30.45 -29.43
C ALA A 16 -8.89 30.67 -27.92
N CYS A 17 -10.02 30.50 -27.26
CA CYS A 17 -10.10 30.44 -25.80
C CYS A 17 -9.45 29.14 -25.37
N GLY A 18 -8.11 29.14 -25.20
CA GLY A 18 -7.36 28.08 -24.58
C GLY A 18 -7.71 28.03 -23.11
N THR A 19 -8.60 27.13 -22.72
CA THR A 19 -8.74 26.70 -21.33
C THR A 19 -7.39 26.14 -20.88
N LEU A 20 -6.60 26.98 -20.24
CA LEU A 20 -5.45 26.55 -19.44
C LEU A 20 -5.99 25.68 -18.30
N LEU A 21 -6.03 24.39 -18.53
CA LEU A 21 -6.03 23.42 -17.46
C LEU A 21 -4.73 23.68 -16.67
N HIS A 22 -4.83 24.47 -15.63
CA HIS A 22 -3.82 24.52 -14.58
C HIS A 22 -3.83 23.14 -13.92
N GLY A 23 -3.07 22.22 -14.50
CA GLY A 23 -2.59 21.05 -13.79
C GLY A 23 -1.71 21.58 -12.67
N ALA A 24 -2.28 21.70 -11.47
CA ALA A 24 -1.47 21.80 -10.28
C ALA A 24 -0.56 20.56 -10.28
N SER A 25 0.73 20.73 -10.53
CA SER A 25 1.76 19.72 -10.30
C SER A 25 1.93 19.57 -8.78
N GLY A 26 0.86 19.21 -8.09
CA GLY A 26 0.90 18.75 -6.73
C GLY A 26 1.66 17.43 -6.75
N LYS A 27 2.78 17.39 -6.03
CA LYS A 27 3.52 16.17 -5.79
C LYS A 27 2.51 15.11 -5.29
N GLU A 28 2.38 13.99 -6.00
CA GLU A 28 1.44 12.94 -5.62
C GLU A 28 1.62 12.57 -4.14
N SER A 29 0.52 12.49 -3.40
CA SER A 29 0.57 12.12 -1.98
C SER A 29 1.16 10.71 -1.84
N ARG A 30 2.17 10.57 -1.01
CA ARG A 30 2.79 9.28 -0.66
C ARG A 30 2.23 8.72 0.64
N LEU A 31 1.03 9.13 1.01
CA LEU A 31 0.32 8.65 2.19
C LEU A 31 -0.96 7.94 1.77
N SER A 32 -1.10 6.71 2.22
CA SER A 32 -2.28 5.86 2.05
C SER A 32 -2.73 5.33 3.41
N PHE A 33 -3.88 4.68 3.47
CA PHE A 33 -4.24 3.80 4.57
C PHE A 33 -4.76 2.47 4.03
N GLU A 34 -4.64 1.41 4.83
CA GLU A 34 -5.09 0.09 4.42
C GLU A 34 -6.50 -0.20 4.93
N GLY A 35 -7.32 -0.76 4.02
CA GLY A 35 -8.72 -1.11 4.31
C GLY A 35 -8.91 -2.32 5.21
N TYR A 36 -7.86 -3.03 5.63
CA TYR A 36 -7.94 -4.15 6.57
C TYR A 36 -8.71 -3.80 7.84
N ILE A 37 -8.52 -2.58 8.35
CA ILE A 37 -9.27 -2.09 9.52
C ILE A 37 -10.78 -2.16 9.32
N TRP A 38 -11.30 -2.01 8.11
CA TRP A 38 -12.72 -2.11 7.84
C TRP A 38 -13.25 -3.54 8.04
N GLN A 39 -12.43 -4.55 7.71
CA GLN A 39 -12.75 -5.95 8.00
C GLN A 39 -12.76 -6.20 9.51
N ASN A 40 -11.84 -5.62 10.27
CA ASN A 40 -11.84 -5.68 11.73
C ASN A 40 -13.10 -5.04 12.33
N LEU A 41 -13.51 -3.87 11.85
CA LEU A 41 -14.71 -3.17 12.33
C LEU A 41 -15.97 -3.98 12.02
N ALA A 42 -16.08 -4.56 10.83
CA ALA A 42 -17.20 -5.41 10.47
C ALA A 42 -17.26 -6.67 11.35
N ALA A 43 -16.12 -7.32 11.60
CA ALA A 43 -16.03 -8.48 12.51
C ALA A 43 -16.42 -8.12 13.94
N ARG A 44 -15.93 -6.99 14.48
CA ARG A 44 -16.30 -6.50 15.82
C ARG A 44 -17.79 -6.15 15.92
N ALA A 45 -18.37 -5.58 14.88
CA ALA A 45 -19.81 -5.31 14.78
C ALA A 45 -20.65 -6.56 14.53
N LYS A 46 -20.03 -7.71 14.26
CA LYS A 46 -20.69 -8.96 13.86
C LYS A 46 -21.61 -8.76 12.63
N LYS A 47 -21.17 -7.94 11.69
CA LYS A 47 -21.90 -7.64 10.44
C LYS A 47 -21.08 -8.06 9.23
N PRO A 48 -21.71 -8.48 8.13
CA PRO A 48 -21.02 -8.64 6.85
C PRO A 48 -20.36 -7.32 6.42
N LEU A 49 -19.14 -7.38 5.88
CA LEU A 49 -18.46 -6.19 5.37
C LEU A 49 -19.29 -5.47 4.30
N ALA A 50 -20.02 -6.23 3.49
CA ALA A 50 -20.92 -5.70 2.46
C ALA A 50 -21.99 -4.75 3.01
N ASP A 51 -22.47 -4.96 4.24
CA ASP A 51 -23.50 -4.11 4.84
C ASP A 51 -22.94 -2.78 5.36
N MET A 52 -21.62 -2.70 5.56
CA MET A 52 -20.94 -1.54 6.12
C MET A 52 -20.10 -0.76 5.08
N ILE A 53 -19.86 -1.34 3.91
CA ILE A 53 -18.84 -0.87 2.98
C ILE A 53 -19.02 0.59 2.53
N ASP A 54 -20.26 1.05 2.32
CA ASP A 54 -20.54 2.44 1.91
C ASP A 54 -20.17 3.45 2.99
N GLU A 55 -20.52 3.15 4.25
CA GLU A 55 -20.20 3.99 5.40
C GLU A 55 -18.68 4.01 5.63
N LEU A 56 -18.03 2.84 5.51
CA LEU A 56 -16.59 2.72 5.69
C LEU A 56 -15.82 3.52 4.63
N PHE A 57 -16.22 3.45 3.37
CA PHE A 57 -15.61 4.26 2.30
C PHE A 57 -15.73 5.77 2.55
N ALA A 58 -16.84 6.23 3.16
CA ALA A 58 -17.02 7.63 3.51
C ALA A 58 -16.03 8.13 4.58
N THR A 59 -15.36 7.22 5.30
CA THR A 59 -14.35 7.58 6.31
C THR A 59 -13.07 8.16 5.68
N ALA A 60 -12.70 7.71 4.48
CA ALA A 60 -11.49 8.15 3.80
C ALA A 60 -11.46 9.66 3.54
N PRO A 61 -12.44 10.26 2.82
CA PRO A 61 -12.48 11.70 2.59
C PRO A 61 -12.70 12.49 3.89
N TYR A 62 -13.45 11.96 4.87
CA TYR A 62 -13.58 12.61 6.17
C TYR A 62 -12.22 12.77 6.85
N ALA A 63 -11.40 11.71 6.87
CA ALA A 63 -10.06 11.75 7.42
C ALA A 63 -9.06 12.50 6.53
N GLY A 64 -9.44 12.86 5.31
CA GLY A 64 -8.63 13.60 4.33
C GLY A 64 -7.61 12.73 3.59
N PHE A 65 -7.82 11.41 3.51
CA PHE A 65 -7.02 10.54 2.66
C PHE A 65 -7.50 10.60 1.21
N GLU A 66 -6.53 10.66 0.30
CA GLU A 66 -6.73 10.61 -1.15
C GLU A 66 -6.39 9.22 -1.71
N ASN A 67 -5.57 8.47 -0.98
CA ASN A 67 -5.13 7.14 -1.36
C ASN A 67 -5.61 6.10 -0.33
N ILE A 68 -5.93 4.92 -0.86
CA ILE A 68 -6.29 3.74 -0.08
C ILE A 68 -5.54 2.52 -0.63
N GLU A 69 -5.15 1.61 0.22
CA GLU A 69 -4.76 0.26 -0.13
C GLU A 69 -5.85 -0.70 0.30
N LEU A 70 -6.28 -1.59 -0.59
CA LEU A 70 -7.25 -2.64 -0.29
C LEU A 70 -6.61 -4.01 -0.49
N ASN A 71 -6.97 -4.97 0.34
CA ASN A 71 -6.55 -6.34 0.12
C ASN A 71 -7.47 -7.08 -0.87
N HIS A 72 -7.00 -8.21 -1.39
CA HIS A 72 -7.68 -9.01 -2.40
C HIS A 72 -9.12 -9.41 -2.01
N GLY A 73 -9.45 -9.50 -0.71
CA GLY A 73 -10.80 -9.83 -0.23
C GLY A 73 -11.87 -8.83 -0.65
N PHE A 74 -11.50 -7.57 -0.87
CA PHE A 74 -12.41 -6.54 -1.38
C PHE A 74 -12.79 -6.72 -2.85
N PHE A 75 -12.05 -7.54 -3.59
CA PHE A 75 -12.28 -7.81 -5.02
C PHE A 75 -13.00 -9.13 -5.26
N SER A 76 -13.56 -9.76 -4.21
CA SER A 76 -14.44 -10.91 -4.34
C SER A 76 -15.69 -10.59 -5.15
N ALA A 77 -16.31 -11.60 -5.77
CA ALA A 77 -17.47 -11.45 -6.65
C ALA A 77 -18.64 -10.66 -6.05
N GLY A 78 -18.84 -10.73 -4.72
CA GLY A 78 -19.92 -10.02 -4.03
C GLY A 78 -19.63 -8.55 -3.67
N LEU A 79 -18.36 -8.10 -3.74
CA LEU A 79 -17.93 -6.76 -3.32
C LEU A 79 -17.32 -5.94 -4.43
N ARG A 80 -16.67 -6.56 -5.40
CA ARG A 80 -15.81 -5.92 -6.41
C ARG A 80 -16.47 -4.72 -7.08
N ASP A 81 -17.65 -4.88 -7.66
CA ASP A 81 -18.28 -3.81 -8.44
C ASP A 81 -18.69 -2.63 -7.55
N ARG A 82 -19.10 -2.91 -6.32
CA ARG A 82 -19.43 -1.89 -5.32
C ARG A 82 -18.18 -1.13 -4.86
N VAL A 83 -17.09 -1.84 -4.60
CA VAL A 83 -15.77 -1.24 -4.25
C VAL A 83 -15.29 -0.32 -5.37
N ILE A 84 -15.33 -0.77 -6.62
CA ILE A 84 -14.98 0.04 -7.80
C ILE A 84 -15.85 1.30 -7.86
N GLY A 85 -17.18 1.15 -7.72
CA GLY A 85 -18.12 2.26 -7.71
C GLY A 85 -17.85 3.29 -6.59
N LEU A 86 -17.56 2.82 -5.38
CA LEU A 86 -17.24 3.66 -4.23
C LEU A 86 -15.89 4.37 -4.39
N THR A 87 -14.88 3.69 -4.91
CA THR A 87 -13.57 4.28 -5.21
C THR A 87 -13.71 5.45 -6.19
N ARG A 88 -14.49 5.28 -7.27
CA ARG A 88 -14.83 6.36 -8.21
C ARG A 88 -15.60 7.49 -7.54
N LYS A 89 -16.67 7.15 -6.79
CA LYS A 89 -17.52 8.11 -6.07
C LYS A 89 -16.71 9.05 -5.17
N TYR A 90 -15.78 8.50 -4.42
CA TYR A 90 -14.96 9.24 -3.48
C TYR A 90 -13.63 9.74 -4.08
N LYS A 91 -13.40 9.51 -5.38
CA LYS A 91 -12.19 9.90 -6.12
C LYS A 91 -10.91 9.43 -5.45
N LEU A 92 -10.95 8.24 -4.86
CA LEU A 92 -9.80 7.65 -4.20
C LEU A 92 -8.86 7.03 -5.24
N ARG A 93 -7.56 7.06 -4.93
CA ARG A 93 -6.52 6.36 -5.67
C ARG A 93 -6.10 5.11 -4.90
N MET A 94 -5.60 4.13 -5.64
CA MET A 94 -5.00 2.90 -5.07
C MET A 94 -3.57 2.75 -5.62
N PRO A 95 -2.57 3.45 -5.07
CA PRO A 95 -1.20 3.34 -5.59
C PRO A 95 -0.61 1.93 -5.43
N SER A 96 -1.06 1.19 -4.42
CA SER A 96 -0.81 -0.23 -4.20
C SER A 96 -2.10 -0.98 -3.90
N VAL A 97 -2.09 -2.28 -4.11
CA VAL A 97 -3.13 -3.22 -3.69
C VAL A 97 -2.49 -4.48 -3.11
N TYR A 98 -3.04 -4.94 -1.99
CA TYR A 98 -2.50 -6.08 -1.26
C TYR A 98 -3.10 -7.40 -1.76
N VAL A 99 -2.21 -8.31 -2.22
CA VAL A 99 -2.59 -9.65 -2.68
C VAL A 99 -1.70 -10.67 -1.98
N GLY A 100 -2.14 -11.16 -0.82
CA GLY A 100 -1.48 -12.27 -0.12
C GLY A 100 -1.65 -13.58 -0.88
N GLY A 101 -0.75 -14.52 -0.63
CA GLY A 101 -0.84 -15.86 -1.20
C GLY A 101 0.50 -16.60 -1.18
N GLY A 102 0.45 -17.92 -1.09
CA GLY A 102 1.64 -18.75 -0.97
C GLY A 102 2.56 -18.66 -2.16
N MET A 103 3.86 -18.56 -1.87
CA MET A 103 4.92 -18.47 -2.88
C MET A 103 6.01 -19.53 -2.69
N HIS A 104 5.82 -20.49 -1.77
CA HIS A 104 6.77 -21.58 -1.46
C HIS A 104 6.38 -22.91 -2.11
N GLU A 105 5.30 -22.93 -2.89
CA GLU A 105 4.82 -24.05 -3.69
C GLU A 105 4.35 -23.56 -5.06
N GLU A 106 4.71 -24.28 -6.13
CA GLU A 106 4.41 -23.88 -7.52
C GLU A 106 2.90 -23.65 -7.75
N ALA A 107 2.06 -24.62 -7.34
CA ALA A 107 0.63 -24.54 -7.57
C ALA A 107 -0.06 -23.40 -6.79
N MET A 108 0.47 -23.03 -5.65
CA MET A 108 -0.01 -21.87 -4.88
C MET A 108 0.43 -20.57 -5.54
N ALA A 109 1.68 -20.49 -5.95
CA ALA A 109 2.23 -19.31 -6.59
C ALA A 109 1.55 -18.98 -7.91
N GLU A 110 1.19 -19.96 -8.72
CA GLU A 110 0.41 -19.74 -9.96
C GLU A 110 -0.91 -19.03 -9.67
N LYS A 111 -1.65 -19.47 -8.64
CA LYS A 111 -2.90 -18.83 -8.23
C LYS A 111 -2.67 -17.42 -7.71
N THR A 112 -1.63 -17.21 -6.92
CA THR A 112 -1.26 -15.91 -6.36
C THR A 112 -0.91 -14.93 -7.47
N ILE A 113 -0.08 -15.33 -8.43
CA ILE A 113 0.32 -14.52 -9.59
C ILE A 113 -0.91 -14.18 -10.45
N ALA A 114 -1.77 -15.15 -10.74
CA ALA A 114 -2.98 -14.92 -11.52
C ALA A 114 -3.91 -13.89 -10.84
N SER A 115 -4.14 -14.04 -9.52
CA SER A 115 -4.93 -13.09 -8.73
C SER A 115 -4.32 -11.70 -8.73
N ALA A 116 -3.00 -11.60 -8.56
CA ALA A 116 -2.28 -10.32 -8.57
C ALA A 116 -2.42 -9.58 -9.92
N LEU A 117 -2.34 -10.33 -11.02
CA LEU A 117 -2.48 -9.78 -12.37
C LEU A 117 -3.91 -9.32 -12.67
N GLU A 118 -4.92 -10.07 -12.22
CA GLU A 118 -6.34 -9.71 -12.35
C GLU A 118 -6.64 -8.45 -11.54
N ILE A 119 -6.37 -8.47 -10.24
CA ILE A 119 -6.70 -7.36 -9.33
C ILE A 119 -5.89 -6.12 -9.67
N GLY A 120 -4.59 -6.27 -9.92
CA GLY A 120 -3.74 -5.17 -10.37
C GLY A 120 -4.24 -4.54 -11.68
N GLY A 121 -4.72 -5.36 -12.62
CA GLY A 121 -5.37 -4.89 -13.85
C GLY A 121 -6.61 -4.04 -13.59
N ILE A 122 -7.47 -4.46 -12.68
CA ILE A 122 -8.65 -3.70 -12.24
C ILE A 122 -8.24 -2.37 -11.59
N CYS A 123 -7.24 -2.41 -10.70
CA CYS A 123 -6.84 -1.24 -9.91
C CYS A 123 -6.04 -0.19 -10.73
N LYS A 124 -5.58 -0.50 -11.94
CA LYS A 124 -4.88 0.46 -12.82
C LYS A 124 -5.69 1.73 -13.08
N GLU A 125 -6.99 1.62 -13.19
CA GLU A 125 -7.90 2.77 -13.33
C GLU A 125 -7.74 3.79 -12.20
N PHE A 126 -7.37 3.30 -11.00
CA PHE A 126 -7.21 4.10 -9.79
C PHE A 126 -5.75 4.49 -9.52
N GLY A 127 -4.88 4.30 -10.51
CA GLY A 127 -3.46 4.66 -10.42
C GLY A 127 -2.59 3.60 -9.72
N CYS A 128 -3.01 2.33 -9.75
CA CYS A 128 -2.22 1.24 -9.19
C CYS A 128 -0.93 1.02 -9.98
N THR A 129 0.18 1.10 -9.26
CA THR A 129 1.53 0.88 -9.78
C THR A 129 2.28 -0.21 -9.05
N ALA A 130 1.67 -0.82 -8.03
CA ALA A 130 2.30 -1.88 -7.25
C ALA A 130 1.32 -2.92 -6.73
N ILE A 131 1.81 -4.14 -6.64
CA ILE A 131 1.20 -5.23 -5.88
C ILE A 131 2.04 -5.45 -4.63
N VAL A 132 1.39 -5.43 -3.47
CA VAL A 132 1.98 -5.85 -2.19
C VAL A 132 1.63 -7.32 -1.99
N ASN A 133 2.64 -8.17 -1.89
CA ASN A 133 2.43 -9.60 -1.64
C ASN A 133 3.08 -10.00 -0.31
N ASN A 134 2.28 -10.62 0.56
CA ASN A 134 2.81 -11.39 1.68
C ASN A 134 2.86 -12.86 1.25
N PRO A 135 4.04 -13.49 1.21
CA PRO A 135 4.15 -14.92 0.98
C PRO A 135 3.59 -15.67 2.18
N ASP A 136 2.46 -16.35 2.02
CA ASP A 136 1.78 -17.00 3.15
C ASP A 136 2.72 -17.88 3.98
N SER A 137 2.52 -17.85 5.29
CA SER A 137 3.18 -18.77 6.22
C SER A 137 2.66 -20.20 6.04
N LYS A 138 3.44 -21.17 6.48
CA LYS A 138 3.00 -22.56 6.58
C LYS A 138 2.01 -22.72 7.74
N PRO A 139 1.19 -23.77 7.75
CA PRO A 139 0.31 -24.08 8.88
C PRO A 139 1.07 -24.06 10.20
N GLN A 140 0.43 -23.51 11.23
CA GLN A 140 1.02 -23.38 12.60
C GLN A 140 2.34 -22.57 12.62
N ASN A 141 2.57 -21.71 11.63
CA ASN A 141 3.81 -20.94 11.45
C ASN A 141 5.08 -21.85 11.41
N ALA A 142 4.95 -23.05 10.85
CA ALA A 142 6.10 -23.92 10.64
C ALA A 142 7.09 -23.21 9.69
N LEU A 143 8.39 -23.35 10.00
CA LEU A 143 9.44 -22.76 9.18
C LEU A 143 9.46 -23.38 7.79
N LYS A 144 9.70 -22.56 6.78
CA LYS A 144 10.01 -23.02 5.43
C LYS A 144 11.41 -23.61 5.39
N SER A 145 11.57 -24.74 4.69
CA SER A 145 12.90 -25.34 4.43
C SER A 145 13.72 -24.46 3.49
N GLU A 146 15.03 -24.74 3.38
CA GLU A 146 15.90 -24.02 2.43
C GLU A 146 15.43 -24.19 0.99
N GLN A 147 14.90 -25.35 0.61
CA GLN A 147 14.34 -25.60 -0.72
C GLN A 147 13.08 -24.77 -0.98
N GLU A 148 12.17 -24.70 0.01
CA GLU A 148 10.97 -23.86 -0.07
C GLU A 148 11.31 -22.36 -0.17
N LEU A 149 12.31 -21.91 0.57
CA LEU A 149 12.78 -20.52 0.50
C LEU A 149 13.45 -20.20 -0.84
N ALA A 150 14.25 -21.11 -1.38
CA ALA A 150 14.86 -20.95 -2.70
C ALA A 150 13.82 -20.92 -3.81
N LEU A 151 12.81 -21.81 -3.75
CA LEU A 151 11.68 -21.81 -4.66
C LEU A 151 10.88 -20.50 -4.54
N GLN A 152 10.60 -20.06 -3.33
CA GLN A 152 9.87 -18.82 -3.07
C GLN A 152 10.58 -17.61 -3.70
N ALA A 153 11.89 -17.49 -3.55
CA ALA A 153 12.66 -16.41 -4.17
C ALA A 153 12.55 -16.44 -5.71
N THR A 154 12.61 -17.65 -6.30
CA THR A 154 12.44 -17.85 -7.75
C THR A 154 11.06 -17.44 -8.22
N LEU A 155 10.01 -17.83 -7.50
CA LEU A 155 8.62 -17.53 -7.84
C LEU A 155 8.29 -16.05 -7.65
N LEU A 156 8.85 -15.39 -6.62
CA LEU A 156 8.77 -13.94 -6.43
C LEU A 156 9.44 -13.19 -7.58
N ASN A 157 10.61 -13.65 -8.06
CA ASN A 157 11.25 -13.06 -9.24
C ASN A 157 10.35 -13.15 -10.47
N ARG A 158 9.74 -14.33 -10.71
CA ARG A 158 8.80 -14.53 -11.82
C ARG A 158 7.58 -13.60 -11.70
N MET A 159 6.99 -13.52 -10.52
CA MET A 159 5.87 -12.61 -10.26
C MET A 159 6.27 -11.15 -10.51
N GLY A 160 7.40 -10.71 -9.96
CA GLY A 160 7.88 -9.34 -10.14
C GLY A 160 8.19 -8.99 -11.57
N GLN A 161 8.79 -9.92 -12.34
CA GLN A 161 9.02 -9.75 -13.78
C GLN A 161 7.70 -9.61 -14.54
N THR A 162 6.74 -10.52 -14.31
CA THR A 162 5.43 -10.50 -14.98
C THR A 162 4.62 -9.23 -14.67
N LEU A 163 4.71 -8.75 -13.45
CA LEU A 163 4.12 -7.45 -13.06
C LEU A 163 4.85 -6.28 -13.72
N GLY A 164 6.18 -6.33 -13.82
CA GLY A 164 7.00 -5.33 -14.47
C GLY A 164 6.67 -5.15 -15.97
N GLU A 165 6.37 -6.24 -16.67
CA GLU A 165 5.90 -6.22 -18.07
C GLU A 165 4.57 -5.48 -18.23
N ARG A 166 3.82 -5.34 -17.15
CA ARG A 166 2.55 -4.59 -17.06
C ARG A 166 2.71 -3.22 -16.41
N GLY A 167 3.94 -2.76 -16.17
CA GLY A 167 4.22 -1.46 -15.55
C GLY A 167 3.88 -1.38 -14.06
N MET A 168 3.92 -2.51 -13.35
CA MET A 168 3.68 -2.60 -11.91
C MET A 168 4.92 -3.15 -11.19
N GLN A 169 5.11 -2.74 -9.95
CA GLN A 169 6.13 -3.29 -9.04
C GLN A 169 5.56 -4.42 -8.19
N LEU A 170 6.41 -5.40 -7.84
CA LEU A 170 6.14 -6.30 -6.72
C LEU A 170 6.81 -5.74 -5.47
N ARG A 171 6.06 -5.61 -4.38
CA ARG A 171 6.54 -5.24 -3.04
C ARG A 171 6.24 -6.38 -2.09
N VAL A 172 7.27 -6.99 -1.53
CA VAL A 172 7.11 -8.11 -0.61
C VAL A 172 6.92 -7.57 0.79
N HIS A 173 5.76 -7.90 1.35
CA HIS A 173 5.35 -7.62 2.73
C HIS A 173 5.69 -8.81 3.62
N HIS A 174 5.62 -8.63 4.92
CA HIS A 174 5.81 -9.67 5.92
C HIS A 174 4.87 -9.50 7.12
N HIS A 175 4.52 -10.60 7.74
CA HIS A 175 3.91 -10.67 9.05
C HIS A 175 4.92 -11.18 10.10
N ALA A 176 4.41 -11.53 11.28
CA ALA A 176 5.25 -12.06 12.36
C ALA A 176 5.92 -13.41 12.01
N ALA A 177 5.27 -14.23 11.18
CA ALA A 177 5.81 -15.55 10.80
C ALA A 177 7.12 -15.44 10.00
N GLU A 178 7.20 -14.50 9.06
CA GLU A 178 8.38 -14.26 8.23
C GLU A 178 9.54 -13.63 9.04
N MET A 179 9.22 -13.11 10.23
CA MET A 179 10.19 -12.52 11.16
C MET A 179 10.79 -13.55 12.15
N LEU A 180 10.31 -14.80 12.15
CA LEU A 180 10.87 -15.85 12.99
C LEU A 180 12.37 -16.06 12.70
N GLU A 181 13.09 -16.57 13.67
CA GLU A 181 14.54 -16.79 13.58
C GLU A 181 15.30 -15.54 13.10
N ASN A 182 14.98 -14.40 13.72
CA ASN A 182 15.61 -13.12 13.40
C ASN A 182 15.40 -12.74 11.92
N ALA A 183 14.15 -12.82 11.45
CA ALA A 183 13.74 -12.51 10.07
C ALA A 183 14.44 -13.36 9.00
N ARG A 184 14.64 -14.67 9.28
CA ARG A 184 15.34 -15.58 8.38
C ARG A 184 14.72 -15.60 6.98
N GLU A 185 13.40 -15.77 6.88
CA GLU A 185 12.70 -15.82 5.60
C GLU A 185 12.81 -14.49 4.85
N TRP A 186 12.56 -13.37 5.54
CA TRP A 186 12.65 -12.04 4.94
C TRP A 186 14.07 -11.74 4.42
N ARG A 187 15.12 -12.10 5.21
CA ARG A 187 16.52 -11.94 4.77
C ARG A 187 16.87 -12.84 3.60
N HIS A 188 16.32 -14.06 3.57
CA HIS A 188 16.50 -14.96 2.43
C HIS A 188 15.92 -14.32 1.14
N ILE A 189 14.71 -13.76 1.21
CA ILE A 189 14.12 -13.03 0.06
C ILE A 189 15.02 -11.86 -0.34
N LEU A 190 15.47 -11.06 0.63
CA LEU A 190 16.33 -9.91 0.35
C LEU A 190 17.64 -10.31 -0.33
N GLN A 191 18.22 -11.45 0.01
CA GLN A 191 19.48 -11.94 -0.55
C GLN A 191 19.34 -12.62 -1.90
N HIS A 192 18.25 -13.36 -2.13
CA HIS A 192 18.10 -14.26 -3.29
C HIS A 192 17.10 -13.78 -4.33
N ALA A 193 16.21 -12.85 -4.00
CA ALA A 193 15.32 -12.25 -4.98
C ALA A 193 16.00 -11.08 -5.71
N ASP A 194 15.79 -11.02 -7.04
CA ASP A 194 16.40 -10.02 -7.91
C ASP A 194 15.88 -8.59 -7.56
N PRO A 195 16.77 -7.67 -7.16
CA PRO A 195 16.39 -6.30 -6.81
C PRO A 195 15.76 -5.50 -7.96
N LYS A 196 15.89 -5.98 -9.20
CA LYS A 196 15.25 -5.38 -10.37
C LYS A 196 13.74 -5.57 -10.36
N TYR A 197 13.26 -6.69 -9.81
CA TYR A 197 11.87 -7.09 -9.90
C TYR A 197 11.14 -7.11 -8.56
N VAL A 198 11.89 -7.29 -7.45
CA VAL A 198 11.35 -7.51 -6.12
C VAL A 198 11.78 -6.38 -5.18
N TYR A 199 10.83 -5.57 -4.77
CA TYR A 199 10.99 -4.52 -3.79
C TYR A 199 10.44 -4.97 -2.42
N MET A 200 10.68 -4.18 -1.38
CA MET A 200 10.29 -4.51 -0.01
C MET A 200 9.20 -3.54 0.47
N CYS A 201 8.17 -4.11 1.09
CA CYS A 201 7.20 -3.43 1.93
C CYS A 201 7.47 -3.84 3.38
N ILE A 202 7.90 -2.92 4.22
CA ILE A 202 8.26 -3.25 5.61
C ILE A 202 7.13 -2.84 6.54
N ASP A 203 6.54 -3.82 7.23
CA ASP A 203 5.60 -3.56 8.33
C ASP A 203 6.40 -3.37 9.64
N LEU A 204 6.36 -2.14 10.14
CA LEU A 204 7.15 -1.75 11.30
C LEU A 204 6.66 -2.43 12.58
N GLU A 205 5.35 -2.68 12.70
CA GLU A 205 4.77 -3.29 13.90
C GLU A 205 5.00 -4.79 13.93
N HIS A 206 4.82 -5.49 12.81
CA HIS A 206 5.11 -6.93 12.76
C HIS A 206 6.57 -7.25 13.03
N ALA A 207 7.51 -6.43 12.52
CA ALA A 207 8.92 -6.55 12.87
C ALA A 207 9.16 -6.34 14.37
N HIS A 208 8.67 -5.21 14.91
CA HIS A 208 8.84 -4.85 16.31
C HIS A 208 8.26 -5.90 17.25
N ARG A 209 7.03 -6.35 17.00
CA ARG A 209 6.35 -7.39 17.79
C ARG A 209 7.11 -8.72 17.80
N SER A 210 7.81 -9.03 16.73
CA SER A 210 8.64 -10.24 16.60
C SER A 210 10.05 -10.07 17.17
N GLY A 211 10.33 -8.95 17.84
CA GLY A 211 11.64 -8.66 18.44
C GLY A 211 12.71 -8.25 17.42
N VAL A 212 12.33 -7.93 16.20
CA VAL A 212 13.23 -7.45 15.14
C VAL A 212 13.13 -5.92 15.05
N ASP A 213 14.27 -5.21 15.15
CA ASP A 213 14.27 -3.75 14.99
C ASP A 213 13.93 -3.36 13.55
N PRO A 214 12.79 -2.64 13.30
CA PRO A 214 12.43 -2.20 11.96
C PRO A 214 13.50 -1.32 11.31
N GLY A 215 14.25 -0.56 12.10
CA GLY A 215 15.34 0.27 11.61
C GLY A 215 16.49 -0.54 11.01
N VAL A 216 16.74 -1.75 11.51
CA VAL A 216 17.72 -2.69 10.93
C VAL A 216 17.21 -3.17 9.57
N LEU A 217 15.95 -3.60 9.47
CA LEU A 217 15.36 -4.04 8.20
C LEU A 217 15.40 -2.94 7.12
N LEU A 218 15.13 -1.69 7.50
CA LEU A 218 15.23 -0.54 6.59
C LEU A 218 16.66 -0.33 6.08
N ARG A 219 17.68 -0.48 6.96
CA ARG A 219 19.09 -0.34 6.54
C ARG A 219 19.53 -1.49 5.64
N GLU A 220 19.10 -2.71 5.94
CA GLU A 220 19.41 -3.90 5.13
C GLU A 220 18.76 -3.81 3.73
N SER A 221 17.51 -3.38 3.62
CA SER A 221 16.82 -3.25 2.34
C SER A 221 17.18 -1.98 1.55
N GLY A 222 17.57 -0.91 2.22
CA GLY A 222 18.03 0.31 1.60
C GLY A 222 17.07 0.82 0.51
N LYS A 223 17.56 1.01 -0.70
CA LYS A 223 16.79 1.50 -1.86
C LYS A 223 15.73 0.53 -2.40
N ARG A 224 15.72 -0.72 -1.93
CA ARG A 224 14.65 -1.66 -2.23
C ARG A 224 13.39 -1.41 -1.41
N THR A 225 13.46 -0.64 -0.32
CA THR A 225 12.28 -0.22 0.43
C THR A 225 11.44 0.75 -0.39
N SER A 226 10.29 0.31 -0.89
CA SER A 226 9.40 1.15 -1.69
C SER A 226 8.05 1.41 -1.01
N GLU A 227 7.78 0.69 0.07
CA GLU A 227 6.58 0.87 0.90
C GLU A 227 6.88 0.54 2.36
N ILE A 228 6.17 1.20 3.27
CA ILE A 228 6.17 0.86 4.70
C ILE A 228 4.73 0.86 5.21
N HIS A 229 4.38 -0.17 5.99
CA HIS A 229 3.15 -0.20 6.76
C HIS A 229 3.41 0.30 8.17
N VAL A 230 2.57 1.23 8.62
CA VAL A 230 2.76 1.93 9.89
C VAL A 230 1.52 1.85 10.76
N ARG A 231 1.70 1.36 11.95
CA ARG A 231 0.81 1.46 13.10
C ARG A 231 1.65 1.49 14.36
N ASN A 232 1.04 1.70 15.49
CA ASN A 232 1.74 1.61 16.76
C ASN A 232 0.99 0.73 17.76
N GLN A 233 1.69 0.35 18.78
CA GLN A 233 1.19 -0.39 19.92
C GLN A 233 1.67 0.27 21.22
N LYS A 234 1.04 -0.07 22.31
CA LYS A 234 1.50 0.30 23.66
C LYS A 234 1.44 -0.94 24.54
N ASN A 235 2.59 -1.35 25.06
CA ASN A 235 2.75 -2.60 25.80
C ASN A 235 2.23 -3.82 25.01
N GLY A 236 2.51 -3.89 23.71
CA GLY A 236 2.09 -4.99 22.84
C GLY A 236 0.63 -4.94 22.36
N ILE A 237 -0.18 -3.94 22.80
CA ILE A 237 -1.57 -3.77 22.38
C ILE A 237 -1.63 -2.68 21.31
N PRO A 238 -2.18 -2.96 20.11
CA PRO A 238 -2.35 -1.95 19.07
C PRO A 238 -3.14 -0.75 19.55
N THR A 239 -2.65 0.45 19.21
CA THR A 239 -3.34 1.71 19.52
C THR A 239 -4.52 1.94 18.56
N GLU A 240 -5.58 2.60 19.03
CA GLU A 240 -6.76 2.87 18.19
C GLU A 240 -6.50 3.88 17.07
N ALA A 241 -5.46 4.70 17.20
CA ALA A 241 -4.98 5.61 16.15
C ALA A 241 -3.46 5.47 16.04
N PHE A 242 -2.93 5.64 14.84
CA PHE A 242 -1.50 5.74 14.62
C PHE A 242 -0.96 7.02 15.27
N GLY A 243 -0.04 6.85 16.22
CA GLY A 243 0.51 7.92 17.03
C GLY A 243 1.75 7.46 17.80
N GLU A 244 2.02 8.10 18.93
CA GLU A 244 3.09 7.69 19.83
C GLU A 244 2.80 6.34 20.49
N GLY A 245 3.84 5.56 20.75
CA GLY A 245 3.76 4.23 21.34
C GLY A 245 5.13 3.59 21.49
N ASP A 246 5.17 2.26 21.46
CA ASP A 246 6.40 1.46 21.65
C ASP A 246 7.39 1.63 20.49
N ILE A 247 6.91 1.96 19.27
CA ILE A 247 7.74 2.12 18.08
C ILE A 247 8.05 3.61 17.90
N ASP A 248 9.33 3.97 17.88
CA ASP A 248 9.80 5.34 17.60
C ASP A 248 9.79 5.63 16.10
N HIS A 249 8.65 6.10 15.60
CA HIS A 249 8.48 6.47 14.18
C HIS A 249 9.28 7.72 13.78
N VAL A 250 9.67 8.57 14.73
CA VAL A 250 10.53 9.72 14.45
C VAL A 250 11.94 9.23 14.08
N ARG A 251 12.45 8.22 14.83
CA ARG A 251 13.71 7.53 14.50
C ARG A 251 13.61 6.83 13.12
N ILE A 252 12.49 6.16 12.83
CA ILE A 252 12.26 5.52 11.52
C ILE A 252 12.31 6.55 10.39
N ALA A 253 11.62 7.67 10.54
CA ALA A 253 11.65 8.75 9.55
C ALA A 253 13.05 9.36 9.37
N ALA A 254 13.86 9.43 10.43
CA ALA A 254 15.26 9.85 10.34
C ALA A 254 16.10 8.85 9.53
N ILE A 255 15.93 7.55 9.75
CA ILE A 255 16.61 6.49 8.98
C ILE A 255 16.23 6.58 7.49
N LEU A 256 14.96 6.75 7.15
CA LEU A 256 14.52 6.90 5.76
C LEU A 256 15.18 8.11 5.07
N ARG A 257 15.31 9.25 5.77
CA ARG A 257 16.02 10.43 5.26
C ARG A 257 17.51 10.16 5.06
N GLU A 258 18.16 9.52 6.03
CA GLU A 258 19.58 9.12 5.97
C GLU A 258 19.86 8.23 4.75
N LEU A 259 18.98 7.25 4.50
CA LEU A 259 19.07 6.34 3.36
C LEU A 259 18.68 7.00 2.03
N ASN A 260 18.13 8.21 2.07
CA ASN A 260 17.54 8.89 0.91
C ASN A 260 16.49 7.99 0.21
N VAL A 261 15.57 7.44 1.00
CA VAL A 261 14.47 6.57 0.57
C VAL A 261 13.14 7.25 0.90
N ASN A 262 12.23 7.25 -0.06
CA ASN A 262 10.94 7.91 0.02
C ASN A 262 9.81 6.92 -0.30
N PRO A 263 9.50 5.97 0.57
CA PRO A 263 8.50 4.94 0.32
C PRO A 263 7.08 5.52 0.33
N LEU A 264 6.13 4.76 -0.21
CA LEU A 264 4.72 4.94 0.12
C LEU A 264 4.54 4.62 1.62
N VAL A 265 3.87 5.48 2.36
CA VAL A 265 3.55 5.28 3.77
C VAL A 265 2.09 4.86 3.86
N VAL A 266 1.82 3.67 4.34
CA VAL A 266 0.48 3.12 4.48
C VAL A 266 0.13 2.99 5.96
N VAL A 267 -0.87 3.72 6.41
CA VAL A 267 -1.40 3.57 7.77
C VAL A 267 -2.26 2.32 7.82
N GLU A 268 -1.80 1.30 8.51
CA GLU A 268 -2.50 0.03 8.70
C GLU A 268 -2.98 -0.11 10.14
N LEU A 269 -4.15 0.42 10.44
CA LEU A 269 -4.76 0.18 11.75
C LEU A 269 -5.26 -1.26 11.85
N ALA A 270 -5.04 -1.90 13.00
CA ALA A 270 -5.53 -3.23 13.28
C ALA A 270 -5.99 -3.29 14.75
N TYR A 271 -7.27 -3.56 14.98
CA TYR A 271 -7.82 -3.62 16.31
C TYR A 271 -7.89 -5.06 16.81
N HIS A 272 -7.13 -5.37 17.84
CA HIS A 272 -7.22 -6.63 18.56
C HIS A 272 -8.39 -6.59 19.57
N ALA A 273 -8.72 -7.73 20.16
CA ALA A 273 -9.83 -7.81 21.12
C ALA A 273 -9.64 -6.87 22.33
N ASP A 274 -8.41 -6.68 22.76
CA ASP A 274 -7.97 -5.85 23.87
C ASP A 274 -7.65 -4.39 23.47
N THR A 275 -7.75 -4.04 22.19
CA THR A 275 -7.62 -2.65 21.76
C THR A 275 -8.76 -1.82 22.32
N GLU A 276 -8.43 -0.86 23.20
CA GLU A 276 -9.39 0.09 23.72
C GLU A 276 -9.81 1.09 22.63
N ILE A 277 -11.13 1.21 22.40
CA ILE A 277 -11.70 2.14 21.42
C ILE A 277 -12.50 3.19 22.20
N THR A 278 -12.01 4.41 22.19
CA THR A 278 -12.55 5.53 22.98
C THR A 278 -13.23 6.58 22.11
N ARG A 279 -13.11 6.49 20.77
CA ARG A 279 -13.62 7.47 19.81
C ARG A 279 -14.18 6.82 18.55
N ASP A 280 -14.84 7.64 17.74
CA ASP A 280 -15.27 7.23 16.39
C ASP A 280 -14.04 6.90 15.51
N PHE A 281 -14.14 5.81 14.75
CA PHE A 281 -13.07 5.36 13.87
C PHE A 281 -12.61 6.45 12.89
N ARG A 282 -13.54 7.26 12.36
CA ARG A 282 -13.20 8.35 11.42
C ARG A 282 -12.23 9.34 12.03
N GLU A 283 -12.39 9.61 13.34
CA GLU A 283 -11.50 10.50 14.07
C GLU A 283 -10.14 9.84 14.34
N SER A 284 -10.11 8.53 14.68
CA SER A 284 -8.87 7.77 14.79
C SER A 284 -8.08 7.76 13.49
N LEU A 285 -8.77 7.59 12.35
CA LEU A 285 -8.14 7.64 11.03
C LEU A 285 -7.62 9.06 10.70
N ARG A 286 -8.38 10.11 11.03
CA ARG A 286 -7.96 11.51 10.84
C ARG A 286 -6.72 11.86 11.66
N LEU A 287 -6.68 11.46 12.92
CA LEU A 287 -5.52 11.67 13.80
C LEU A 287 -4.29 10.90 13.28
N SER A 288 -4.49 9.68 12.82
CA SER A 288 -3.45 8.86 12.20
C SER A 288 -2.82 9.56 11.00
N ARG A 289 -3.65 10.14 10.12
CA ARG A 289 -3.16 10.92 8.99
C ARG A 289 -2.32 12.13 9.41
N ILE A 290 -2.79 12.87 10.41
CA ILE A 290 -2.07 14.05 10.92
C ILE A 290 -0.70 13.65 11.46
N TYR A 291 -0.65 12.57 12.26
CA TYR A 291 0.59 12.07 12.81
C TYR A 291 1.56 11.58 11.71
N ALA A 292 1.05 10.80 10.74
CA ALA A 292 1.85 10.33 9.61
C ALA A 292 2.47 11.49 8.81
N LYS A 293 1.67 12.50 8.48
CA LYS A 293 2.16 13.69 7.77
C LYS A 293 3.23 14.45 8.55
N LYS A 294 3.01 14.65 9.84
CA LYS A 294 3.99 15.31 10.73
C LYS A 294 5.30 14.54 10.81
N THR A 295 5.23 13.21 10.91
CA THR A 295 6.39 12.35 11.15
C THR A 295 7.20 12.09 9.90
N PHE A 296 6.54 11.77 8.78
CA PHE A 296 7.20 11.35 7.54
C PHE A 296 7.29 12.45 6.46
N GLY A 297 6.57 13.55 6.60
CA GLY A 297 6.57 14.64 5.61
C GLY A 297 5.88 14.28 4.29
N VAL A 298 4.81 13.47 4.34
CA VAL A 298 4.06 12.93 3.19
C VAL A 298 2.71 13.60 2.98
#